data_8086856389e5bc3ff1db3903e4d40ff2
#
_entry.id   8086856389e5bc3ff1db3903e4d40ff2
#
_cell.length_a   1.000
_cell.length_b   1.000
_cell.length_c   1.000
_cell.angle_alpha   90.00
_cell.angle_beta   90.00
_cell.angle_gamma   90.00
#
_symmetry.space_group_name_H-M   'P 1'
#
loop_
_entity.id
_entity.type
_entity.pdbx_description
1 polymer ?
#
loop_
_entity_poly.entity_id
_entity_poly.type
_entity_poly.pdbx_seq_one_letter_code
_entity_poly.pdbx_strand_id
1 'polypeptide(L)'
;MAHAPITLGISFKMYFGYAQTLDWCRQIANRLAHHPAVIDGRVSLFVLPSFPAIAPVLDCFANTPVGVGGQNLYQAPPGAYTGEVSGAMLAEMGCRYVEIGHAERRRLFAEDDGIVATKTRIALAQGLIPVLCIGESDRGEPRDAIADCRHQIDSALALATPEQRSQPLVIAYEPHWAIGASEPASLAHIAAVCQGLRDHLSTHPSASVIYGGSAGPDLLTRLAGKVDGLFLGRFAHDPAAFEAIVNEASLLASNGSAARNESSASD
;
A
#
# COMPACT_ATOMS: atom_id res chain seq x y z
N MET A 1 -12.23 -6.35 -19.89
CA MET A 1 -11.48 -5.33 -19.11
C MET A 1 -10.33 -6.03 -18.41
N ALA A 2 -9.11 -5.48 -18.44
CA ALA A 2 -7.98 -6.04 -17.70
C ALA A 2 -8.33 -6.09 -16.20
N HIS A 3 -7.91 -7.14 -15.53
CA HIS A 3 -8.06 -7.26 -14.07
C HIS A 3 -7.22 -6.19 -13.39
N ALA A 4 -7.73 -5.53 -12.34
CA ALA A 4 -6.88 -4.70 -11.50
C ALA A 4 -5.74 -5.57 -10.93
N PRO A 5 -4.50 -5.10 -10.91
CA PRO A 5 -3.38 -5.87 -10.42
C PRO A 5 -3.53 -6.19 -8.93
N ILE A 6 -3.00 -7.34 -8.50
CA ILE A 6 -2.82 -7.60 -7.08
C ILE A 6 -1.65 -6.72 -6.60
N THR A 7 -1.91 -5.86 -5.63
CA THR A 7 -0.94 -4.86 -5.14
C THR A 7 -0.25 -5.35 -3.87
N LEU A 8 1.07 -5.45 -3.89
CA LEU A 8 1.88 -5.78 -2.72
C LEU A 8 2.80 -4.62 -2.39
N GLY A 9 2.65 -4.06 -1.20
CA GLY A 9 3.52 -3.01 -0.67
C GLY A 9 4.30 -3.49 0.54
N ILE A 10 5.50 -2.93 0.75
CA ILE A 10 6.25 -3.12 1.99
C ILE A 10 6.72 -1.77 2.53
N SER A 11 6.46 -1.53 3.82
CA SER A 11 7.07 -0.45 4.60
C SER A 11 8.14 -1.04 5.53
N PHE A 12 9.38 -0.61 5.36
CA PHE A 12 10.47 -1.06 6.24
C PHE A 12 10.41 -0.42 7.63
N LYS A 13 9.57 0.60 7.77
CA LYS A 13 9.53 1.40 9.00
C LYS A 13 10.95 1.82 9.41
N MET A 14 11.30 1.75 10.67
CA MET A 14 12.66 2.04 11.18
C MET A 14 13.40 0.75 11.61
N TYR A 15 13.03 -0.40 11.02
CA TYR A 15 13.66 -1.67 11.41
C TYR A 15 15.01 -1.90 10.73
N PHE A 16 15.14 -1.51 9.44
CA PHE A 16 16.35 -1.76 8.68
C PHE A 16 17.35 -0.62 8.80
N GLY A 17 18.62 -0.98 9.01
CA GLY A 17 19.73 -0.08 8.77
C GLY A 17 19.96 0.13 7.27
N TYR A 18 20.78 1.12 6.92
CA TYR A 18 21.05 1.50 5.52
C TYR A 18 21.57 0.33 4.66
N ALA A 19 22.62 -0.36 5.13
CA ALA A 19 23.22 -1.48 4.39
C ALA A 19 22.24 -2.65 4.21
N GLN A 20 21.46 -2.97 5.25
CA GLN A 20 20.44 -4.01 5.19
C GLN A 20 19.30 -3.67 4.21
N THR A 21 18.87 -2.41 4.16
CA THR A 21 17.89 -1.92 3.19
C THR A 21 18.37 -2.18 1.77
N LEU A 22 19.60 -1.81 1.45
CA LEU A 22 20.16 -1.98 0.10
C LEU A 22 20.37 -3.45 -0.25
N ASP A 23 20.82 -4.27 0.69
CA ASP A 23 20.99 -5.70 0.47
C ASP A 23 19.65 -6.38 0.17
N TRP A 24 18.63 -6.11 0.95
CA TRP A 24 17.27 -6.60 0.71
C TRP A 24 16.75 -6.16 -0.67
N CYS A 25 16.88 -4.88 -1.02
CA CYS A 25 16.39 -4.36 -2.30
C CYS A 25 17.12 -4.99 -3.50
N ARG A 26 18.44 -5.17 -3.41
CA ARG A 26 19.21 -5.86 -4.48
C ARG A 26 18.78 -7.31 -4.64
N GLN A 27 18.59 -8.04 -3.53
CA GLN A 27 18.12 -9.41 -3.59
C GLN A 27 16.74 -9.49 -4.26
N ILE A 28 15.80 -8.62 -3.91
CA ILE A 28 14.46 -8.60 -4.52
C ILE A 28 14.54 -8.17 -5.99
N ALA A 29 15.29 -7.14 -6.34
CA ALA A 29 15.47 -6.74 -7.73
C ALA A 29 15.98 -7.91 -8.59
N ASN A 30 16.97 -8.65 -8.10
CA ASN A 30 17.51 -9.81 -8.81
C ASN A 30 16.50 -10.97 -8.94
N ARG A 31 15.74 -11.28 -7.88
CA ARG A 31 14.76 -12.37 -7.85
C ARG A 31 13.56 -12.08 -8.74
N LEU A 32 13.14 -10.82 -8.82
CA LEU A 32 11.92 -10.41 -9.53
C LEU A 32 12.18 -9.79 -10.90
N ALA A 33 13.45 -9.60 -11.32
CA ALA A 33 13.82 -8.97 -12.59
C ALA A 33 13.13 -9.59 -13.82
N HIS A 34 12.84 -10.88 -13.78
CA HIS A 34 12.21 -11.64 -14.86
C HIS A 34 10.90 -12.31 -14.43
N HIS A 35 10.31 -11.90 -13.30
CA HIS A 35 9.07 -12.50 -12.81
C HIS A 35 7.89 -12.09 -13.70
N PRO A 36 7.25 -13.03 -14.45
CA PRO A 36 6.29 -12.68 -15.49
C PRO A 36 5.13 -11.82 -15.01
N ALA A 37 4.52 -12.15 -13.86
CA ALA A 37 3.36 -11.41 -13.34
C ALA A 37 3.72 -10.00 -12.83
N VAL A 38 4.99 -9.73 -12.52
CA VAL A 38 5.48 -8.39 -12.15
C VAL A 38 5.74 -7.58 -13.42
N ILE A 39 6.38 -8.20 -14.44
CA ILE A 39 6.70 -7.53 -15.71
C ILE A 39 5.43 -7.18 -16.49
N ASP A 40 4.44 -8.07 -16.55
CA ASP A 40 3.19 -7.84 -17.28
C ASP A 40 2.15 -7.05 -16.48
N GLY A 41 2.46 -6.66 -15.24
CA GLY A 41 1.64 -5.79 -14.39
C GLY A 41 0.46 -6.49 -13.72
N ARG A 42 0.33 -7.83 -13.76
CA ARG A 42 -0.68 -8.56 -12.98
C ARG A 42 -0.44 -8.49 -11.48
N VAL A 43 0.81 -8.31 -11.07
CA VAL A 43 1.21 -8.02 -9.69
C VAL A 43 1.95 -6.69 -9.67
N SER A 44 1.41 -5.71 -8.94
CA SER A 44 2.03 -4.40 -8.72
C SER A 44 2.78 -4.41 -7.40
N LEU A 45 4.03 -3.96 -7.42
CA LEU A 45 4.90 -3.95 -6.24
C LEU A 45 5.35 -2.54 -5.91
N PHE A 46 5.41 -2.22 -4.61
CA PHE A 46 6.09 -1.01 -4.15
C PHE A 46 6.83 -1.22 -2.82
N VAL A 47 7.90 -0.44 -2.63
CA VAL A 47 8.74 -0.46 -1.42
C VAL A 47 8.87 0.95 -0.84
N LEU A 48 8.80 1.06 0.48
CA LEU A 48 8.88 2.31 1.22
C LEU A 48 10.05 2.25 2.21
N PRO A 49 11.28 2.60 1.77
CA PRO A 49 12.45 2.67 2.64
C PRO A 49 12.46 3.96 3.47
N SER A 50 13.32 4.01 4.50
CA SER A 50 13.64 5.25 5.19
C SER A 50 14.24 6.28 4.24
N PHE A 51 13.99 7.57 4.44
CA PHE A 51 14.41 8.66 3.52
C PHE A 51 15.87 8.60 3.06
N PRO A 52 16.88 8.33 3.95
CA PRO A 52 18.28 8.28 3.52
C PRO A 52 18.60 7.19 2.48
N ALA A 53 17.74 6.18 2.37
CA ALA A 53 17.95 5.06 1.46
C ALA A 53 17.16 5.19 0.14
N ILE A 54 16.31 6.19 -0.03
CA ILE A 54 15.42 6.31 -1.21
C ILE A 54 16.24 6.35 -2.51
N ALA A 55 17.23 7.25 -2.64
CA ALA A 55 17.99 7.38 -3.87
C ALA A 55 18.66 6.07 -4.30
N PRO A 56 19.48 5.39 -3.47
CA PRO A 56 20.08 4.13 -3.88
C PRO A 56 19.07 2.98 -4.03
N VAL A 57 17.88 3.03 -3.40
CA VAL A 57 16.82 2.05 -3.63
C VAL A 57 16.15 2.27 -5.00
N LEU A 58 15.96 3.51 -5.42
CA LEU A 58 15.53 3.84 -6.79
C LEU A 58 16.49 3.25 -7.83
N ASP A 59 17.80 3.36 -7.60
CA ASP A 59 18.82 2.76 -8.47
C ASP A 59 18.71 1.22 -8.51
N CYS A 60 18.45 0.58 -7.36
CA CYS A 60 18.25 -0.88 -7.32
C CYS A 60 17.09 -1.35 -8.18
N PHE A 61 16.02 -0.57 -8.31
CA PHE A 61 14.80 -0.93 -9.05
C PHE A 61 14.65 -0.23 -10.40
N ALA A 62 15.67 0.51 -10.88
CA ALA A 62 15.60 1.33 -12.09
C ALA A 62 15.14 0.58 -13.35
N ASN A 63 15.45 -0.71 -13.46
CA ASN A 63 15.10 -1.55 -14.61
C ASN A 63 13.96 -2.55 -14.28
N THR A 64 13.15 -2.24 -13.30
CA THR A 64 12.02 -3.07 -12.87
C THR A 64 10.75 -2.23 -12.78
N PRO A 65 9.55 -2.82 -12.83
CA PRO A 65 8.30 -2.09 -12.61
C PRO A 65 7.99 -1.82 -11.13
N VAL A 66 8.89 -2.19 -10.20
CA VAL A 66 8.72 -1.96 -8.76
C VAL A 66 8.73 -0.48 -8.46
N GLY A 67 7.67 0.02 -7.83
CA GLY A 67 7.61 1.41 -7.39
C GLY A 67 8.38 1.63 -6.09
N VAL A 68 9.02 2.79 -5.96
CA VAL A 68 9.66 3.24 -4.73
C VAL A 68 8.91 4.45 -4.19
N GLY A 69 8.84 4.60 -2.87
CA GLY A 69 8.21 5.76 -2.24
C GLY A 69 8.77 6.10 -0.87
N GLY A 70 8.23 7.16 -0.28
CA GLY A 70 8.58 7.60 1.06
C GLY A 70 7.63 7.04 2.12
N GLN A 71 8.12 6.89 3.36
CA GLN A 71 7.30 6.50 4.53
C GLN A 71 6.49 7.66 5.11
N ASN A 72 6.65 8.86 4.58
CA ASN A 72 5.98 10.09 4.98
C ASN A 72 6.29 11.21 4.00
N LEU A 73 5.57 12.35 4.12
CA LEU A 73 5.96 13.65 3.58
C LEU A 73 5.56 14.75 4.56
N TYR A 74 6.15 15.93 4.44
CA TYR A 74 5.73 17.07 5.25
C TYR A 74 4.49 17.76 4.67
N GLN A 75 3.70 18.35 5.56
CA GLN A 75 2.38 18.94 5.27
C GLN A 75 2.43 20.37 4.69
N ALA A 76 3.58 20.80 4.16
CA ALA A 76 3.74 22.11 3.57
C ALA A 76 4.57 22.02 2.27
N PRO A 77 4.45 23.00 1.37
CA PRO A 77 5.39 23.14 0.25
C PRO A 77 6.82 23.41 0.76
N PRO A 78 7.83 23.29 -0.12
CA PRO A 78 9.21 23.61 0.25
C PRO A 78 9.34 24.97 0.97
N GLY A 79 10.06 25.01 2.10
CA GLY A 79 10.18 26.20 2.95
C GLY A 79 11.06 25.99 4.17
N ALA A 80 10.88 26.83 5.20
CA ALA A 80 11.68 26.82 6.42
C ALA A 80 11.23 25.72 7.41
N TYR A 81 11.42 24.48 7.04
CA TYR A 81 11.04 23.27 7.78
C TYR A 81 12.24 22.35 7.95
N THR A 82 13.21 22.77 8.73
CA THR A 82 14.48 22.05 8.93
C THR A 82 14.25 20.60 9.37
N GLY A 83 14.80 19.66 8.60
CA GLY A 83 14.69 18.21 8.89
C GLY A 83 13.53 17.50 8.20
N GLU A 84 12.58 18.23 7.59
CA GLU A 84 11.42 17.66 6.91
C GLU A 84 11.71 17.36 5.41
N VAL A 85 10.96 16.43 4.85
CA VAL A 85 11.03 16.04 3.43
C VAL A 85 9.72 16.41 2.74
N SER A 86 9.81 17.23 1.69
CA SER A 86 8.62 17.66 0.94
C SER A 86 8.17 16.62 -0.07
N GLY A 87 6.86 16.62 -0.39
CA GLY A 87 6.32 15.80 -1.48
C GLY A 87 6.93 16.15 -2.84
N ALA A 88 7.30 17.43 -3.07
CA ALA A 88 7.96 17.87 -4.28
C ALA A 88 9.34 17.20 -4.46
N MET A 89 10.14 17.11 -3.38
CA MET A 89 11.44 16.43 -3.42
C MET A 89 11.27 14.94 -3.71
N LEU A 90 10.29 14.26 -3.09
CA LEU A 90 10.03 12.85 -3.36
C LEU A 90 9.66 12.61 -4.84
N ALA A 91 8.80 13.44 -5.40
CA ALA A 91 8.42 13.36 -6.80
C ALA A 91 9.61 13.64 -7.75
N GLU A 92 10.43 14.66 -7.47
CA GLU A 92 11.65 15.01 -8.22
C GLU A 92 12.66 13.85 -8.22
N MET A 93 12.80 13.13 -7.09
CA MET A 93 13.66 11.95 -6.99
C MET A 93 13.15 10.76 -7.82
N GLY A 94 11.90 10.75 -8.28
CA GLY A 94 11.29 9.63 -9.00
C GLY A 94 10.49 8.68 -8.12
N CYS A 95 10.18 9.07 -6.88
CA CYS A 95 9.24 8.31 -6.06
C CYS A 95 7.85 8.29 -6.72
N ARG A 96 7.16 7.16 -6.61
CA ARG A 96 5.78 6.98 -7.10
C ARG A 96 4.77 6.93 -5.96
N TYR A 97 5.15 6.48 -4.79
CA TYR A 97 4.27 6.25 -3.64
C TYR A 97 4.70 7.09 -2.44
N VAL A 98 3.75 7.33 -1.54
CA VAL A 98 4.04 7.89 -0.22
C VAL A 98 3.04 7.39 0.81
N GLU A 99 3.54 6.86 1.92
CA GLU A 99 2.74 6.40 3.05
C GLU A 99 2.24 7.62 3.86
N ILE A 100 0.94 7.63 4.16
CA ILE A 100 0.29 8.75 4.85
C ILE A 100 -0.66 8.22 5.92
N GLY A 101 -0.63 8.86 7.09
CA GLY A 101 -1.59 8.60 8.16
C GLY A 101 -1.39 7.27 8.90
N HIS A 102 -0.21 6.64 8.79
CA HIS A 102 0.07 5.39 9.49
C HIS A 102 -0.20 5.53 11.00
N ALA A 103 -0.74 4.48 11.62
CA ALA A 103 -1.13 4.47 13.04
C ALA A 103 -0.02 4.91 13.99
N GLU A 104 1.24 4.54 13.69
CA GLU A 104 2.40 4.99 14.49
C GLU A 104 2.57 6.51 14.44
N ARG A 105 2.35 7.14 13.27
CA ARG A 105 2.46 8.58 13.12
C ARG A 105 1.33 9.32 13.82
N ARG A 106 0.12 8.81 13.73
CA ARG A 106 -1.02 9.33 14.48
C ARG A 106 -0.76 9.29 15.99
N ARG A 107 -0.29 8.14 16.50
CA ARG A 107 -0.03 7.93 17.93
C ARG A 107 1.20 8.66 18.46
N LEU A 108 2.33 8.62 17.73
CA LEU A 108 3.63 9.06 18.24
C LEU A 108 3.96 10.50 17.86
N PHE A 109 3.40 11.00 16.75
CA PHE A 109 3.69 12.32 16.20
C PHE A 109 2.44 13.21 16.11
N ALA A 110 1.34 12.79 16.74
CA ALA A 110 0.08 13.54 16.82
C ALA A 110 -0.48 13.98 15.45
N GLU A 111 -0.30 13.15 14.41
CA GLU A 111 -0.90 13.39 13.10
C GLU A 111 -2.41 13.18 13.18
N ASP A 112 -3.16 14.27 13.15
CA ASP A 112 -4.62 14.26 13.10
C ASP A 112 -5.16 14.16 11.66
N ASP A 113 -6.47 14.09 11.50
CA ASP A 113 -7.12 13.98 10.19
C ASP A 113 -6.89 15.21 9.31
N GLY A 114 -6.74 16.40 9.87
CA GLY A 114 -6.42 17.63 9.14
C GLY A 114 -5.02 17.59 8.54
N ILE A 115 -4.05 17.07 9.29
CA ILE A 115 -2.68 16.83 8.82
C ILE A 115 -2.68 15.78 7.70
N VAL A 116 -3.40 14.66 7.88
CA VAL A 116 -3.52 13.60 6.89
C VAL A 116 -4.17 14.10 5.61
N ALA A 117 -5.26 14.88 5.70
CA ALA A 117 -5.91 15.50 4.54
C ALA A 117 -4.97 16.42 3.76
N THR A 118 -4.20 17.25 4.50
CA THR A 118 -3.22 18.16 3.89
C THR A 118 -2.11 17.40 3.16
N LYS A 119 -1.55 16.37 3.79
CA LYS A 119 -0.52 15.49 3.19
C LYS A 119 -1.05 14.76 1.96
N THR A 120 -2.28 14.23 2.02
CA THR A 120 -2.93 13.53 0.90
C THR A 120 -3.09 14.46 -0.29
N ARG A 121 -3.59 15.69 -0.08
CA ARG A 121 -3.71 16.70 -1.13
C ARG A 121 -2.36 17.06 -1.75
N ILE A 122 -1.31 17.21 -0.92
CA ILE A 122 0.05 17.53 -1.41
C ILE A 122 0.60 16.36 -2.24
N ALA A 123 0.45 15.12 -1.78
CA ALA A 123 0.90 13.94 -2.53
C ALA A 123 0.24 13.88 -3.91
N LEU A 124 -1.08 14.00 -3.97
CA LEU A 124 -1.85 14.01 -5.23
C LEU A 124 -1.44 15.18 -6.14
N ALA A 125 -1.20 16.37 -5.59
CA ALA A 125 -0.74 17.53 -6.36
C ALA A 125 0.66 17.35 -6.98
N GLN A 126 1.48 16.48 -6.41
CA GLN A 126 2.80 16.12 -6.94
C GLN A 126 2.78 14.85 -7.83
N GLY A 127 1.61 14.27 -8.09
CA GLY A 127 1.47 13.04 -8.87
C GLY A 127 1.95 11.78 -8.12
N LEU A 128 2.16 11.88 -6.81
CA LEU A 128 2.46 10.71 -5.97
C LEU A 128 1.18 9.93 -5.68
N ILE A 129 1.29 8.62 -5.61
CA ILE A 129 0.21 7.73 -5.20
C ILE A 129 0.19 7.64 -3.66
N PRO A 130 -0.82 8.18 -2.98
CA PRO A 130 -0.94 8.04 -1.54
C PRO A 130 -1.19 6.57 -1.17
N VAL A 131 -0.42 6.05 -0.22
CA VAL A 131 -0.72 4.82 0.51
C VAL A 131 -1.34 5.28 1.83
N LEU A 132 -2.65 5.42 1.82
CA LEU A 132 -3.41 5.94 2.95
C LEU A 132 -3.66 4.82 3.96
N CYS A 133 -2.98 4.88 5.10
CA CYS A 133 -3.16 3.93 6.20
C CYS A 133 -4.37 4.33 7.03
N ILE A 134 -5.31 3.41 7.15
CA ILE A 134 -6.56 3.57 7.89
C ILE A 134 -6.84 2.33 8.72
N GLY A 135 -7.62 2.47 9.77
CA GLY A 135 -8.05 1.35 10.60
C GLY A 135 -8.73 1.82 11.88
N GLU A 136 -9.57 0.98 12.40
CA GLU A 136 -10.19 1.19 13.71
C GLU A 136 -9.19 0.94 14.84
N SER A 137 -9.38 1.65 15.96
CA SER A 137 -8.51 1.53 17.13
C SER A 137 -8.78 0.28 17.95
N ASP A 138 -10.05 -0.07 18.10
CA ASP A 138 -10.51 -1.12 18.98
C ASP A 138 -11.12 -2.28 18.19
N ARG A 139 -10.96 -3.50 18.73
CA ARG A 139 -11.60 -4.69 18.16
C ARG A 139 -13.11 -4.60 18.35
N GLY A 140 -13.85 -4.68 17.25
CA GLY A 140 -15.31 -4.58 17.24
C GLY A 140 -15.96 -5.31 16.06
N GLU A 141 -17.21 -4.97 15.79
CA GLU A 141 -17.94 -5.51 14.65
C GLU A 141 -17.47 -4.90 13.34
N PRO A 142 -17.47 -5.65 12.22
CA PRO A 142 -17.03 -5.14 10.92
C PRO A 142 -17.74 -3.87 10.47
N ARG A 143 -19.03 -3.71 10.79
CA ARG A 143 -19.82 -2.51 10.44
C ARG A 143 -19.26 -1.24 11.07
N ASP A 144 -18.78 -1.33 12.32
CA ASP A 144 -18.27 -0.19 13.05
C ASP A 144 -16.87 0.17 12.51
N ALA A 145 -16.02 -0.83 12.24
CA ALA A 145 -14.75 -0.67 11.55
C ALA A 145 -14.90 -0.03 10.15
N ILE A 146 -15.91 -0.44 9.38
CA ILE A 146 -16.24 0.17 8.07
C ILE A 146 -16.61 1.64 8.25
N ALA A 147 -17.43 1.99 9.25
CA ALA A 147 -17.84 3.37 9.49
C ALA A 147 -16.65 4.26 9.83
N ASP A 148 -15.76 3.80 10.74
CA ASP A 148 -14.54 4.51 11.13
C ASP A 148 -13.59 4.70 9.95
N CYS A 149 -13.33 3.64 9.19
CA CYS A 149 -12.44 3.69 8.04
C CYS A 149 -12.98 4.59 6.91
N ARG A 150 -14.28 4.56 6.64
CA ARG A 150 -14.94 5.46 5.68
C ARG A 150 -14.77 6.92 6.09
N HIS A 151 -14.97 7.23 7.37
CA HIS A 151 -14.74 8.58 7.89
C HIS A 151 -13.28 9.02 7.67
N GLN A 152 -12.31 8.14 7.93
CA GLN A 152 -10.88 8.44 7.70
C GLN A 152 -10.57 8.68 6.21
N ILE A 153 -11.15 7.89 5.28
CA ILE A 153 -11.00 8.10 3.84
C ILE A 153 -11.60 9.44 3.41
N ASP A 154 -12.84 9.71 3.81
CA ASP A 154 -13.54 10.95 3.43
C ASP A 154 -12.81 12.18 3.96
N SER A 155 -12.32 12.14 5.21
CA SER A 155 -11.49 13.18 5.80
C SER A 155 -10.18 13.38 5.04
N ALA A 156 -9.46 12.30 4.71
CA ALA A 156 -8.20 12.37 3.98
C ALA A 156 -8.36 12.98 2.58
N LEU A 157 -9.50 12.73 1.92
CA LEU A 157 -9.81 13.26 0.59
C LEU A 157 -10.56 14.61 0.62
N ALA A 158 -10.89 15.15 1.79
CA ALA A 158 -11.71 16.37 1.91
C ALA A 158 -11.12 17.57 1.17
N LEU A 159 -9.79 17.70 1.14
CA LEU A 159 -9.08 18.81 0.51
C LEU A 159 -8.65 18.51 -0.96
N ALA A 160 -8.92 17.31 -1.49
CA ALA A 160 -8.58 16.94 -2.85
C ALA A 160 -9.60 17.49 -3.86
N THR A 161 -9.11 18.00 -4.99
CA THR A 161 -9.97 18.42 -6.12
C THR A 161 -10.62 17.21 -6.80
N PRO A 162 -11.68 17.37 -7.60
CA PRO A 162 -12.27 16.26 -8.37
C PRO A 162 -11.25 15.52 -9.24
N GLU A 163 -10.33 16.24 -9.89
CA GLU A 163 -9.27 15.67 -10.72
C GLU A 163 -8.28 14.86 -9.87
N GLN A 164 -7.92 15.34 -8.69
CA GLN A 164 -7.06 14.64 -7.74
C GLN A 164 -7.71 13.37 -7.21
N ARG A 165 -9.03 13.38 -6.96
CA ARG A 165 -9.78 12.20 -6.52
C ARG A 165 -9.85 11.09 -7.58
N SER A 166 -9.66 11.40 -8.86
CA SER A 166 -9.60 10.40 -9.93
C SER A 166 -8.24 9.72 -10.09
N GLN A 167 -7.21 10.22 -9.39
CA GLN A 167 -5.86 9.64 -9.44
C GLN A 167 -5.77 8.31 -8.67
N PRO A 168 -4.74 7.50 -8.95
CA PRO A 168 -4.51 6.26 -8.20
C PRO A 168 -4.36 6.51 -6.70
N LEU A 169 -4.96 5.62 -5.91
CA LEU A 169 -4.96 5.65 -4.44
C LEU A 169 -4.85 4.23 -3.91
N VAL A 170 -4.01 4.01 -2.93
CA VAL A 170 -3.92 2.75 -2.20
C VAL A 170 -4.48 2.98 -0.80
N ILE A 171 -5.51 2.23 -0.43
CA ILE A 171 -6.03 2.18 0.93
C ILE A 171 -5.40 0.98 1.63
N ALA A 172 -4.53 1.23 2.58
CA ALA A 172 -3.93 0.21 3.44
C ALA A 172 -4.79 0.06 4.71
N TYR A 173 -5.65 -0.94 4.73
CA TYR A 173 -6.48 -1.25 5.89
C TYR A 173 -5.67 -1.99 6.94
N GLU A 174 -5.41 -1.35 8.06
CA GLU A 174 -4.59 -1.82 9.17
C GLU A 174 -5.36 -1.65 10.49
N PRO A 175 -6.17 -2.62 10.93
CA PRO A 175 -6.76 -2.57 12.27
C PRO A 175 -5.67 -2.31 13.30
N HIS A 176 -5.71 -1.21 14.07
CA HIS A 176 -4.61 -0.82 14.95
C HIS A 176 -4.29 -1.91 15.97
N TRP A 177 -5.32 -2.63 16.44
CA TRP A 177 -5.18 -3.75 17.37
C TRP A 177 -4.51 -5.00 16.77
N ALA A 178 -4.44 -5.10 15.42
CA ALA A 178 -3.78 -6.21 14.72
C ALA A 178 -2.36 -5.87 14.24
N ILE A 179 -1.94 -4.60 14.33
CA ILE A 179 -0.58 -4.20 13.93
C ILE A 179 0.44 -4.80 14.89
N GLY A 180 1.36 -5.61 14.37
CA GLY A 180 2.40 -6.28 15.17
C GLY A 180 1.90 -7.43 16.05
N ALA A 181 0.62 -7.79 15.95
CA ALA A 181 0.09 -8.99 16.59
C ALA A 181 0.71 -10.27 15.98
N SER A 182 0.62 -11.40 16.71
CA SER A 182 1.08 -12.71 16.21
C SER A 182 0.20 -13.26 15.09
N GLU A 183 -1.08 -12.88 15.08
CA GLU A 183 -2.09 -13.32 14.13
C GLU A 183 -2.78 -12.12 13.47
N PRO A 184 -3.18 -12.21 12.19
CA PRO A 184 -4.02 -11.19 11.56
C PRO A 184 -5.42 -11.14 12.18
N ALA A 185 -6.21 -10.14 11.81
CA ALA A 185 -7.66 -10.15 12.05
C ALA A 185 -8.30 -11.41 11.41
N SER A 186 -9.50 -11.81 11.86
CA SER A 186 -10.17 -12.97 11.26
C SER A 186 -10.44 -12.73 9.77
N LEU A 187 -10.38 -13.79 8.96
CA LEU A 187 -10.64 -13.69 7.52
C LEU A 187 -12.00 -13.08 7.21
N ALA A 188 -13.01 -13.42 8.03
CA ALA A 188 -14.36 -12.88 7.88
C ALA A 188 -14.41 -11.37 8.13
N HIS A 189 -13.69 -10.89 9.17
CA HIS A 189 -13.59 -9.47 9.47
C HIS A 189 -12.87 -8.71 8.34
N ILE A 190 -11.70 -9.19 7.92
CA ILE A 190 -10.94 -8.59 6.82
C ILE A 190 -11.78 -8.50 5.55
N ALA A 191 -12.44 -9.62 5.17
CA ALA A 191 -13.26 -9.69 3.97
C ALA A 191 -14.45 -8.71 4.01
N ALA A 192 -15.14 -8.63 5.15
CA ALA A 192 -16.28 -7.73 5.31
C ALA A 192 -15.87 -6.27 5.26
N VAL A 193 -14.79 -5.88 5.98
CA VAL A 193 -14.31 -4.49 5.99
C VAL A 193 -13.78 -4.10 4.63
N CYS A 194 -12.90 -4.87 4.01
CA CYS A 194 -12.36 -4.53 2.69
C CYS A 194 -13.46 -4.45 1.62
N GLN A 195 -14.50 -5.31 1.69
CA GLN A 195 -15.66 -5.19 0.79
C GLN A 195 -16.40 -3.87 1.01
N GLY A 196 -16.72 -3.51 2.27
CA GLY A 196 -17.39 -2.26 2.59
C GLY A 196 -16.60 -1.01 2.16
N LEU A 197 -15.27 -1.08 2.21
CA LEU A 197 -14.39 -0.01 1.71
C LEU A 197 -14.39 0.07 0.17
N ARG A 198 -14.35 -1.06 -0.54
CA ARG A 198 -14.47 -1.09 -2.01
C ARG A 198 -15.81 -0.54 -2.48
N ASP A 199 -16.90 -0.88 -1.79
CA ASP A 199 -18.23 -0.34 -2.10
C ASP A 199 -18.28 1.18 -1.91
N HIS A 200 -17.65 1.69 -0.85
CA HIS A 200 -17.49 3.13 -0.61
C HIS A 200 -16.68 3.83 -1.70
N LEU A 201 -15.63 3.18 -2.19
CA LEU A 201 -14.73 3.67 -3.22
C LEU A 201 -15.19 3.36 -4.65
N SER A 202 -16.44 2.92 -4.86
CA SER A 202 -16.97 2.55 -6.19
C SER A 202 -16.89 3.66 -7.24
N THR A 203 -16.85 4.93 -6.80
CA THR A 203 -16.64 6.11 -7.66
C THR A 203 -15.17 6.46 -7.87
N HIS A 204 -14.23 5.69 -7.29
CA HIS A 204 -12.78 5.86 -7.41
C HIS A 204 -12.18 4.63 -8.09
N PRO A 205 -12.32 4.47 -9.41
CA PRO A 205 -11.97 3.22 -10.11
C PRO A 205 -10.47 2.88 -10.07
N SER A 206 -9.62 3.86 -9.74
CA SER A 206 -8.18 3.70 -9.61
C SER A 206 -7.73 3.45 -8.16
N ALA A 207 -8.66 3.28 -7.22
CA ALA A 207 -8.34 2.93 -5.84
C ALA A 207 -8.21 1.42 -5.67
N SER A 208 -7.26 1.00 -4.84
CA SER A 208 -7.10 -0.39 -4.39
C SER A 208 -7.16 -0.47 -2.88
N VAL A 209 -7.78 -1.54 -2.35
CA VAL A 209 -7.91 -1.80 -0.91
C VAL A 209 -7.05 -3.01 -0.55
N ILE A 210 -5.94 -2.77 0.14
CA ILE A 210 -5.00 -3.80 0.57
C ILE A 210 -5.04 -3.96 2.10
N TYR A 211 -4.71 -5.15 2.59
CA TYR A 211 -4.72 -5.44 4.03
C TYR A 211 -3.31 -5.44 4.62
N GLY A 212 -3.11 -4.75 5.77
CA GLY A 212 -1.81 -4.56 6.40
C GLY A 212 -1.69 -5.00 7.87
N GLY A 213 -2.73 -5.51 8.48
CA GLY A 213 -2.71 -5.95 9.89
C GLY A 213 -2.06 -7.32 10.08
N SER A 214 -0.73 -7.37 10.30
CA SER A 214 0.06 -8.63 10.44
C SER A 214 -0.09 -9.57 9.25
N ALA A 215 -0.01 -9.03 8.03
CA ALA A 215 -0.06 -9.79 6.79
C ALA A 215 1.23 -10.58 6.55
N GLY A 216 1.10 -11.84 6.16
CA GLY A 216 2.20 -12.76 5.88
C GLY A 216 1.86 -13.79 4.81
N PRO A 217 2.72 -14.82 4.59
CA PRO A 217 2.48 -15.88 3.63
C PRO A 217 1.12 -16.58 3.82
N ASP A 218 0.56 -17.10 2.73
CA ASP A 218 -0.73 -17.82 2.65
C ASP A 218 -1.99 -16.98 2.96
N LEU A 219 -1.85 -15.74 3.47
CA LEU A 219 -2.98 -14.91 3.81
C LEU A 219 -3.77 -14.50 2.57
N LEU A 220 -3.07 -14.16 1.49
CA LEU A 220 -3.70 -13.72 0.25
C LEU A 220 -4.56 -14.84 -0.36
N THR A 221 -4.04 -16.07 -0.40
CA THR A 221 -4.77 -17.27 -0.83
C THR A 221 -6.00 -17.52 0.03
N ARG A 222 -5.86 -17.42 1.35
CA ARG A 222 -6.97 -17.61 2.30
C ARG A 222 -8.06 -16.54 2.16
N LEU A 223 -7.69 -15.33 1.75
CA LEU A 223 -8.65 -14.24 1.48
C LEU A 223 -9.30 -14.35 0.10
N ALA A 224 -8.76 -15.16 -0.81
CA ALA A 224 -9.41 -15.55 -2.07
C ALA A 224 -10.06 -14.38 -2.85
N GLY A 225 -9.32 -13.31 -3.11
CA GLY A 225 -9.81 -12.13 -3.86
C GLY A 225 -10.72 -11.19 -3.06
N LYS A 226 -10.80 -11.36 -1.74
CA LYS A 226 -11.54 -10.44 -0.85
C LYS A 226 -10.77 -9.14 -0.55
N VAL A 227 -9.52 -9.06 -0.95
CA VAL A 227 -8.64 -7.88 -0.89
C VAL A 227 -7.96 -7.69 -2.24
N ASP A 228 -7.52 -6.47 -2.54
CA ASP A 228 -6.79 -6.17 -3.77
C ASP A 228 -5.28 -6.37 -3.60
N GLY A 229 -4.84 -6.80 -2.41
CA GLY A 229 -3.44 -7.08 -2.10
C GLY A 229 -3.10 -7.02 -0.62
N LEU A 230 -1.80 -6.91 -0.32
CA LEU A 230 -1.28 -6.85 1.05
C LEU A 230 -0.32 -5.68 1.22
N PHE A 231 -0.36 -5.07 2.41
CA PHE A 231 0.65 -4.13 2.89
C PHE A 231 1.48 -4.81 3.97
N LEU A 232 2.76 -5.05 3.68
CA LEU A 232 3.60 -5.96 4.41
C LEU A 232 4.56 -5.21 5.35
N GLY A 233 4.77 -5.78 6.51
CA GLY A 233 5.79 -5.37 7.48
C GLY A 233 6.82 -6.49 7.68
N ARG A 234 7.05 -6.86 8.94
CA ARG A 234 8.13 -7.77 9.36
C ARG A 234 8.16 -9.14 8.67
N PHE A 235 7.02 -9.68 8.25
CA PHE A 235 6.97 -10.97 7.54
C PHE A 235 7.67 -10.92 6.17
N ALA A 236 7.77 -9.75 5.57
CA ALA A 236 8.46 -9.55 4.29
C ALA A 236 9.93 -9.09 4.45
N HIS A 237 10.47 -9.07 5.68
CA HIS A 237 11.87 -8.71 5.90
C HIS A 237 12.85 -9.79 5.41
N ASP A 238 12.41 -11.04 5.29
CA ASP A 238 13.13 -12.08 4.56
C ASP A 238 12.78 -11.96 3.06
N PRO A 239 13.77 -11.73 2.17
CA PRO A 239 13.54 -11.68 0.73
C PRO A 239 12.88 -12.93 0.17
N ALA A 240 13.16 -14.13 0.71
CA ALA A 240 12.55 -15.36 0.26
C ALA A 240 11.06 -15.44 0.63
N ALA A 241 10.69 -14.97 1.83
CA ALA A 241 9.31 -14.89 2.26
C ALA A 241 8.52 -13.86 1.41
N PHE A 242 9.13 -12.72 1.07
CA PHE A 242 8.51 -11.75 0.16
C PHE A 242 8.29 -12.34 -1.24
N GLU A 243 9.29 -13.00 -1.82
CA GLU A 243 9.18 -13.68 -3.11
C GLU A 243 8.07 -14.75 -3.10
N ALA A 244 7.92 -15.51 -2.01
CA ALA A 244 6.84 -16.48 -1.88
C ALA A 244 5.45 -15.82 -1.94
N ILE A 245 5.28 -14.65 -1.31
CA ILE A 245 4.03 -13.87 -1.37
C ILE A 245 3.80 -13.32 -2.79
N VAL A 246 4.83 -12.91 -3.52
CA VAL A 246 4.72 -12.49 -4.92
C VAL A 246 4.28 -13.66 -5.82
N ASN A 247 4.83 -14.86 -5.60
CA ASN A 247 4.42 -16.07 -6.31
C ASN A 247 2.95 -16.44 -6.01
N GLU A 248 2.53 -16.33 -4.76
CA GLU A 248 1.13 -16.52 -4.34
C GLU A 248 0.20 -15.55 -5.08
N ALA A 249 0.53 -14.26 -5.12
CA ALA A 249 -0.21 -13.25 -5.86
C ALA A 249 -0.28 -13.56 -7.37
N SER A 250 0.82 -14.01 -7.95
CA SER A 250 0.90 -14.40 -9.37
C SER A 250 -0.06 -15.54 -9.72
N LEU A 251 -0.13 -16.56 -8.87
CA LEU A 251 -1.06 -17.69 -9.06
C LEU A 251 -2.52 -17.24 -8.99
N LEU A 252 -2.86 -16.41 -8.02
CA LEU A 252 -4.23 -15.89 -7.87
C LEU A 252 -4.64 -14.99 -9.04
N ALA A 253 -3.75 -14.13 -9.52
CA ALA A 253 -4.00 -13.27 -10.67
C ALA A 253 -4.23 -14.09 -11.96
N SER A 254 -3.54 -15.23 -12.11
CA SER A 254 -3.69 -16.13 -13.26
C SER A 254 -5.01 -16.89 -13.22
N ASN A 255 -5.41 -17.39 -12.06
CA ASN A 255 -6.67 -18.13 -11.89
C ASN A 255 -7.90 -17.24 -12.11
N GLY A 256 -7.85 -15.98 -11.68
CA GLY A 256 -8.91 -14.99 -11.94
C GLY A 256 -9.10 -14.68 -13.43
N SER A 257 -8.06 -14.82 -14.24
CA SER A 257 -8.14 -14.66 -15.71
C SER A 257 -8.74 -15.90 -16.39
N ALA A 258 -8.41 -17.11 -15.94
CA ALA A 258 -8.89 -18.36 -16.51
C ALA A 258 -10.40 -18.56 -16.31
N ALA A 259 -10.90 -18.31 -15.10
CA ALA A 259 -12.32 -18.48 -14.75
C ALA A 259 -13.28 -17.58 -15.57
N ARG A 260 -12.81 -16.44 -16.11
CA ARG A 260 -13.63 -15.55 -16.96
C ARG A 260 -13.60 -15.91 -18.43
N ASN A 261 -12.49 -16.47 -18.93
CA ASN A 261 -12.43 -16.94 -20.31
C ASN A 261 -13.40 -18.11 -20.54
N GLU A 262 -13.64 -18.93 -19.51
CA GLU A 262 -14.62 -20.01 -19.56
C GLU A 262 -16.07 -19.49 -19.53
N SER A 263 -16.34 -18.41 -18.79
CA SER A 263 -17.70 -17.83 -18.73
C SER A 263 -18.07 -17.03 -19.98
N SER A 264 -17.10 -16.45 -20.70
CA SER A 264 -17.33 -15.71 -21.95
C SER A 264 -17.36 -16.60 -23.20
N ALA A 265 -16.99 -17.87 -23.07
CA ALA A 265 -17.07 -18.87 -24.16
C ALA A 265 -18.39 -19.65 -24.15
N SER A 266 -19.27 -19.39 -23.16
CA SER A 266 -20.56 -20.09 -22.96
C SER A 266 -21.79 -19.24 -23.32
N ASP A 267 -21.59 -17.98 -23.76
CA ASP A 267 -22.60 -17.10 -24.33
C ASP A 267 -22.40 -16.97 -25.86
#